data_4342c3c510729cb9d6c71e1099e87fbe
#
_entry.id   4342c3c510729cb9d6c71e1099e87fbe
#
_cell.length_a   1.000
_cell.length_b   1.000
_cell.length_c   1.000
_cell.angle_alpha   90.00
_cell.angle_beta   90.00
_cell.angle_gamma   90.00
#
_symmetry.space_group_name_H-M   'P 1'
#
loop_
_entity.id
_entity.type
_entity.pdbx_description
1 polymer ?
#
loop_
_entity_poly.entity_id
_entity_poly.type
_entity_poly.pdbx_seq_one_letter_code
_entity_poly.pdbx_strand_id
1 'polypeptide(L)'
;VDATTITTRQVSIMKYWKLWQPLVQQEGTLSKVDSADASALKLKSDLDGDRDDGLDLNQTIEGQYTILFLGMDESGELSDVDWILQLDLINGTMNILQIPRDCYMPDYASYSTAKFNSIYSGGQETGVTPIQRVVNAIEENFCVYVDCYVKLNCKDIASIVDSIGGIPITLPEEILYEADKVLPAGEQVLDGQQAEWFVRFRHDYAEGDIGRVKAQRIFLAAAMQKMLNMSQTELMSAMQKIYKNQWIATDLSLEQVSMVADFASARLSMDSVNVFMVPGEGATYYPGDGSSQSVYSIHKSATIGILN
;
A
#
# COMPACT_ATOMS: atom_id res chain seq x y z
N VAL A 1 -11.23 9.02 -16.22
CA VAL A 1 -10.09 9.39 -15.34
C VAL A 1 -8.84 9.19 -16.17
N ASP A 2 -8.19 10.27 -16.54
CA ASP A 2 -6.96 10.18 -17.31
C ASP A 2 -5.87 9.58 -16.41
N ALA A 3 -5.49 8.34 -16.72
CA ALA A 3 -4.33 7.73 -16.10
C ALA A 3 -3.10 8.52 -16.53
N THR A 4 -2.50 9.25 -15.61
CA THR A 4 -1.29 10.02 -15.89
C THR A 4 -0.11 9.08 -15.73
N THR A 5 0.65 8.87 -16.80
CA THR A 5 1.90 8.10 -16.73
C THR A 5 2.91 8.86 -15.89
N ILE A 6 3.50 8.20 -14.91
CA ILE A 6 4.59 8.77 -14.13
C ILE A 6 5.90 8.76 -14.92
N THR A 7 6.69 9.82 -14.74
CA THR A 7 8.02 9.90 -15.36
C THR A 7 9.03 9.29 -14.39
N THR A 8 9.36 8.04 -14.62
CA THR A 8 10.32 7.30 -13.81
C THR A 8 11.05 6.27 -14.66
N ARG A 9 12.04 5.63 -14.09
CA ARG A 9 12.72 4.51 -14.71
C ARG A 9 11.78 3.29 -14.68
N GLN A 10 11.27 2.88 -15.81
CA GLN A 10 10.46 1.68 -15.91
C GLN A 10 11.34 0.42 -15.98
N VAL A 11 11.23 -0.44 -14.97
CA VAL A 11 11.66 -1.82 -15.08
C VAL A 11 10.61 -2.58 -15.89
N SER A 12 11.03 -3.21 -16.98
CA SER A 12 10.10 -3.98 -17.78
C SER A 12 9.75 -5.29 -17.09
N ILE A 13 8.55 -5.35 -16.50
CA ILE A 13 8.01 -6.60 -15.93
C ILE A 13 7.99 -7.74 -16.95
N MET A 14 7.87 -7.39 -18.25
CA MET A 14 7.95 -8.34 -19.37
C MET A 14 9.26 -9.12 -19.41
N LYS A 15 10.38 -8.52 -18.94
CA LYS A 15 11.68 -9.19 -18.88
C LYS A 15 11.62 -10.44 -18.00
N TYR A 16 10.86 -10.37 -16.92
CA TYR A 16 10.78 -11.42 -15.91
C TYR A 16 9.58 -12.36 -16.09
N TRP A 17 8.62 -12.01 -16.92
CA TRP A 17 7.43 -12.81 -17.23
C TRP A 17 7.78 -14.26 -17.57
N LYS A 18 8.81 -14.47 -18.37
CA LYS A 18 9.24 -15.81 -18.81
C LYS A 18 9.79 -16.69 -17.67
N LEU A 19 10.26 -16.08 -16.58
CA LEU A 19 10.84 -16.83 -15.45
C LEU A 19 9.79 -17.63 -14.67
N TRP A 20 8.53 -17.16 -14.64
CA TRP A 20 7.45 -17.78 -13.88
C TRP A 20 6.28 -18.27 -14.74
N GLN A 21 6.31 -18.05 -16.05
CA GLN A 21 5.32 -18.60 -16.99
C GLN A 21 5.09 -20.12 -16.86
N PRO A 22 6.13 -20.97 -16.76
CA PRO A 22 5.92 -22.39 -16.58
C PRO A 22 5.20 -22.75 -15.28
N LEU A 23 5.33 -21.92 -14.24
CA LEU A 23 4.67 -22.13 -12.95
C LEU A 23 3.18 -21.78 -13.01
N VAL A 24 2.83 -20.77 -13.78
CA VAL A 24 1.42 -20.40 -14.04
C VAL A 24 0.69 -21.53 -14.77
N GLN A 25 1.38 -22.27 -15.65
CA GLN A 25 0.80 -23.36 -16.43
C GLN A 25 0.72 -24.68 -15.66
N GLN A 26 1.44 -24.83 -14.57
CA GLN A 26 1.35 -25.97 -13.68
C GLN A 26 0.18 -25.75 -12.70
N GLU A 27 -1.02 -26.20 -13.07
CA GLU A 27 -2.15 -26.22 -12.14
C GLU A 27 -1.80 -26.98 -10.86
N GLY A 28 -1.82 -26.23 -9.76
CA GLY A 28 -2.20 -26.81 -8.48
C GLY A 28 -1.10 -27.31 -7.60
N THR A 29 -0.23 -26.44 -7.09
CA THR A 29 0.32 -26.66 -5.75
C THR A 29 0.86 -25.37 -5.13
N LEU A 30 0.09 -24.31 -5.14
CA LEU A 30 0.18 -23.35 -4.06
C LEU A 30 -0.62 -23.95 -2.92
N SER A 31 0.05 -24.36 -1.87
CA SER A 31 -0.63 -24.82 -0.66
C SER A 31 -1.59 -23.73 -0.21
N LYS A 32 -2.90 -23.99 -0.33
CA LYS A 32 -3.93 -23.12 0.22
C LYS A 32 -3.58 -22.93 1.68
N VAL A 33 -3.32 -21.69 2.06
CA VAL A 33 -3.15 -21.34 3.46
C VAL A 33 -4.52 -21.48 4.10
N ASP A 34 -4.66 -22.48 4.95
CA ASP A 34 -5.90 -22.68 5.71
C ASP A 34 -6.10 -21.52 6.67
N SER A 35 -7.33 -21.01 6.65
CA SER A 35 -7.95 -20.02 7.55
C SER A 35 -7.05 -19.02 8.28
N ALA A 36 -7.20 -17.89 7.88
CA ALA A 36 -6.82 -16.54 8.20
C ALA A 36 -6.63 -16.21 9.68
N ASP A 37 -5.44 -16.27 10.12
CA ASP A 37 -4.98 -15.39 11.17
C ASP A 37 -4.43 -14.11 10.50
N ALA A 38 -5.14 -12.98 10.59
CA ALA A 38 -4.68 -11.68 10.09
C ALA A 38 -3.39 -11.21 10.80
N SER A 39 -3.00 -11.87 11.88
CA SER A 39 -1.68 -11.74 12.51
C SER A 39 -0.54 -12.34 11.68
N ALA A 40 -0.83 -13.03 10.56
CA ALA A 40 0.19 -13.65 9.71
C ALA A 40 1.14 -12.61 9.08
N LEU A 41 0.67 -11.40 8.78
CA LEU A 41 1.54 -10.31 8.39
C LEU A 41 2.10 -9.62 9.62
N LYS A 42 3.23 -10.10 10.10
CA LYS A 42 3.96 -9.48 11.21
C LYS A 42 4.78 -8.31 10.71
N LEU A 43 4.71 -7.19 11.45
CA LEU A 43 5.64 -6.08 11.24
C LEU A 43 7.05 -6.58 11.54
N LYS A 44 7.94 -6.51 10.56
CA LYS A 44 9.36 -6.86 10.71
C LYS A 44 10.21 -5.65 11.09
N SER A 45 9.68 -4.70 11.84
CA SER A 45 10.43 -3.55 12.28
C SER A 45 10.95 -3.74 13.70
N ASP A 46 12.22 -4.01 13.81
CA ASP A 46 13.07 -3.64 14.95
C ASP A 46 14.42 -3.17 14.39
N LEU A 47 14.37 -2.34 13.36
CA LEU A 47 15.54 -1.65 12.87
C LEU A 47 15.71 -0.37 13.70
N ASP A 48 16.11 -0.54 14.96
CA ASP A 48 16.62 0.54 15.77
C ASP A 48 18.01 0.95 15.21
N GLY A 49 18.10 2.19 14.82
CA GLY A 49 19.36 2.85 14.57
C GLY A 49 19.53 3.44 13.17
N ASP A 50 20.11 4.62 13.17
CA ASP A 50 20.72 5.25 12.00
C ASP A 50 21.85 4.33 11.49
N ARG A 51 21.55 3.51 10.49
CA ARG A 51 22.55 2.75 9.77
C ARG A 51 23.00 3.58 8.57
N ASP A 52 24.13 4.24 8.72
CA ASP A 52 24.92 4.73 7.60
C ASP A 52 25.74 3.54 7.07
N ASP A 53 25.10 2.67 6.32
CA ASP A 53 25.73 1.44 5.80
C ASP A 53 26.49 1.69 4.49
N GLY A 54 26.70 2.96 4.09
CA GLY A 54 27.40 3.29 2.85
C GLY A 54 26.70 2.78 1.60
N LEU A 55 25.38 2.60 1.65
CA LEU A 55 24.56 2.15 0.52
C LEU A 55 24.69 3.15 -0.63
N ASP A 56 25.03 2.65 -1.81
CA ASP A 56 24.95 3.42 -3.05
C ASP A 56 23.47 3.60 -3.40
N LEU A 57 22.92 4.75 -3.05
CA LEU A 57 21.52 5.14 -3.18
C LEU A 57 21.02 5.18 -4.63
N ASN A 58 21.90 4.90 -5.60
CA ASN A 58 21.60 4.82 -7.02
C ASN A 58 21.59 3.38 -7.55
N GLN A 59 21.81 2.37 -6.71
CA GLN A 59 21.77 0.98 -7.14
C GLN A 59 20.34 0.54 -7.44
N THR A 60 20.16 0.06 -8.64
CA THR A 60 18.94 -0.63 -9.04
C THR A 60 19.09 -2.10 -8.74
N ILE A 61 18.23 -2.64 -7.94
CA ILE A 61 18.17 -4.08 -7.69
C ILE A 61 17.54 -4.76 -8.89
N GLU A 62 18.27 -5.68 -9.51
CA GLU A 62 17.76 -6.42 -10.65
C GLU A 62 16.56 -7.28 -10.25
N GLY A 63 15.47 -7.17 -11.01
CA GLY A 63 14.23 -7.92 -10.75
C GLY A 63 13.29 -7.25 -9.74
N GLN A 64 13.68 -6.15 -9.13
CA GLN A 64 12.78 -5.39 -8.26
C GLN A 64 11.81 -4.56 -9.10
N TYR A 65 10.52 -4.64 -8.74
CA TYR A 65 9.45 -3.85 -9.33
C TYR A 65 8.66 -3.14 -8.24
N THR A 66 8.66 -1.82 -8.27
CA THR A 66 8.12 -0.98 -7.19
C THR A 66 6.83 -0.30 -7.59
N ILE A 67 5.77 -0.53 -6.81
CA ILE A 67 4.43 0.02 -7.00
C ILE A 67 4.14 0.99 -5.87
N LEU A 68 3.77 2.23 -6.22
CA LEU A 68 3.19 3.17 -5.27
C LEU A 68 1.68 2.89 -5.14
N PHE A 69 1.21 2.57 -3.95
CA PHE A 69 -0.21 2.44 -3.66
C PHE A 69 -0.70 3.61 -2.82
N LEU A 70 -1.73 4.29 -3.31
CA LEU A 70 -2.39 5.41 -2.63
C LEU A 70 -3.86 5.10 -2.40
N GLY A 71 -4.29 5.06 -1.15
CA GLY A 71 -5.69 5.05 -0.75
C GLY A 71 -6.12 6.47 -0.39
N MET A 72 -6.97 7.06 -1.23
CA MET A 72 -7.45 8.43 -1.06
C MET A 72 -8.65 8.48 -0.12
N ASP A 73 -8.80 9.61 0.55
CA ASP A 73 -9.99 9.94 1.33
C ASP A 73 -11.23 10.10 0.43
N GLU A 74 -12.37 10.41 1.03
CA GLU A 74 -13.63 10.58 0.30
C GLU A 74 -13.60 11.75 -0.70
N SER A 75 -12.88 12.81 -0.39
CA SER A 75 -12.69 13.96 -1.28
C SER A 75 -11.79 13.62 -2.49
N GLY A 76 -10.93 12.62 -2.36
CA GLY A 76 -9.88 12.28 -3.32
C GLY A 76 -8.71 13.27 -3.32
N GLU A 77 -8.60 14.11 -2.29
CA GLU A 77 -7.58 15.14 -2.17
C GLU A 77 -6.42 14.73 -1.25
N LEU A 78 -6.73 14.03 -0.16
CA LEU A 78 -5.73 13.58 0.80
C LEU A 78 -5.56 12.07 0.72
N SER A 79 -4.34 11.60 0.90
CA SER A 79 -4.09 10.18 1.06
C SER A 79 -4.24 9.76 2.53
N ASP A 80 -4.88 8.63 2.75
CA ASP A 80 -5.07 8.00 4.06
C ASP A 80 -4.30 6.69 4.19
N VAL A 81 -3.94 6.10 3.04
CA VAL A 81 -3.14 4.87 2.93
C VAL A 81 -2.05 5.11 1.91
N ASP A 82 -0.82 5.01 2.36
CA ASP A 82 0.36 5.29 1.55
C ASP A 82 1.35 4.13 1.70
N TRP A 83 1.48 3.30 0.66
CA TRP A 83 2.34 2.13 0.70
C TRP A 83 3.27 2.07 -0.50
N ILE A 84 4.48 1.59 -0.27
CA ILE A 84 5.41 1.17 -1.30
C ILE A 84 5.41 -0.36 -1.33
N LEU A 85 5.05 -0.95 -2.46
CA LEU A 85 5.04 -2.39 -2.68
C LEU A 85 6.23 -2.73 -3.58
N GLN A 86 7.19 -3.49 -3.07
CA GLN A 86 8.35 -3.95 -3.83
C GLN A 86 8.22 -5.44 -4.12
N LEU A 87 8.06 -5.78 -5.39
CA LEU A 87 8.04 -7.15 -5.87
C LEU A 87 9.45 -7.57 -6.27
N ASP A 88 9.96 -8.64 -5.69
CA ASP A 88 11.14 -9.33 -6.19
C ASP A 88 10.68 -10.39 -7.20
N LEU A 89 10.78 -10.05 -8.47
CA LEU A 89 10.32 -10.88 -9.58
C LEU A 89 11.20 -12.13 -9.81
N ILE A 90 12.38 -12.16 -9.21
CA ILE A 90 13.32 -13.29 -9.30
C ILE A 90 13.04 -14.29 -8.17
N ASN A 91 13.00 -13.82 -6.94
CA ASN A 91 12.87 -14.67 -5.75
C ASN A 91 11.41 -14.96 -5.37
N GLY A 92 10.45 -14.22 -5.91
CA GLY A 92 9.03 -14.42 -5.61
C GLY A 92 8.66 -13.93 -4.21
N THR A 93 9.17 -12.78 -3.81
CA THR A 93 8.85 -12.14 -2.54
C THR A 93 8.25 -10.75 -2.74
N MET A 94 7.59 -10.23 -1.72
CA MET A 94 7.06 -8.88 -1.71
C MET A 94 7.35 -8.20 -0.37
N ASN A 95 7.90 -7.00 -0.43
CA ASN A 95 8.03 -6.11 0.71
C ASN A 95 6.98 -4.99 0.61
N ILE A 96 6.30 -4.71 1.69
CA ILE A 96 5.33 -3.62 1.81
C ILE A 96 5.82 -2.65 2.87
N LEU A 97 6.13 -1.43 2.47
CA LEU A 97 6.46 -0.34 3.39
C LEU A 97 5.22 0.55 3.57
N GLN A 98 4.70 0.60 4.78
CA GLN A 98 3.61 1.49 5.17
C GLN A 98 4.18 2.85 5.56
N ILE A 99 3.70 3.92 4.91
CA ILE A 99 4.07 5.32 5.20
C ILE A 99 2.94 5.92 6.03
N PRO A 100 3.14 6.29 7.29
CA PRO A 100 2.15 7.06 8.05
C PRO A 100 1.81 8.37 7.32
N ARG A 101 0.54 8.67 7.16
CA ARG A 101 0.09 9.87 6.43
C ARG A 101 0.61 11.17 7.02
N ASP A 102 0.92 11.18 8.31
CA ASP A 102 1.43 12.32 9.05
C ASP A 102 2.96 12.46 8.98
N CYS A 103 3.66 11.65 8.13
CA CYS A 103 5.10 11.79 7.91
C CYS A 103 5.46 13.22 7.54
N TYR A 104 6.46 13.77 8.26
CA TYR A 104 6.95 15.12 8.08
C TYR A 104 7.78 15.26 6.81
N MET A 105 7.26 16.01 5.84
CA MET A 105 7.89 16.26 4.54
C MET A 105 7.75 17.73 4.14
N PRO A 106 8.46 18.65 4.82
CA PRO A 106 8.27 20.09 4.68
C PRO A 106 8.60 20.60 3.27
N ASP A 107 9.48 19.94 2.53
CA ASP A 107 9.91 20.39 1.20
C ASP A 107 8.92 20.01 0.08
N TYR A 108 7.99 19.09 0.36
CA TYR A 108 7.04 18.56 -0.63
C TYR A 108 5.59 18.83 -0.28
N ALA A 109 5.25 18.73 1.00
CA ALA A 109 3.89 18.82 1.50
C ALA A 109 3.38 20.26 1.55
N SER A 110 2.09 20.44 1.83
CA SER A 110 1.50 21.73 2.10
C SER A 110 2.19 22.45 3.27
N TYR A 111 2.49 23.73 3.14
CA TYR A 111 3.12 24.53 4.20
C TYR A 111 2.30 24.57 5.51
N SER A 112 0.99 24.42 5.42
CA SER A 112 0.12 24.47 6.61
C SER A 112 0.24 23.22 7.48
N THR A 113 0.53 22.07 6.90
CA THR A 113 0.56 20.79 7.62
C THR A 113 1.93 20.09 7.60
N ALA A 114 2.70 20.28 6.53
CA ALA A 114 3.96 19.59 6.24
C ALA A 114 3.85 18.05 6.29
N LYS A 115 2.63 17.50 6.06
CA LYS A 115 2.32 16.08 6.16
C LYS A 115 2.29 15.41 4.78
N PHE A 116 2.80 14.20 4.68
CA PHE A 116 2.83 13.39 3.46
C PHE A 116 1.48 13.38 2.73
N ASN A 117 0.39 13.18 3.44
CA ASN A 117 -0.95 13.07 2.87
C ASN A 117 -1.40 14.31 2.07
N SER A 118 -0.79 15.47 2.28
CA SER A 118 -1.10 16.71 1.56
C SER A 118 -0.31 16.91 0.28
N ILE A 119 0.67 16.03 -0.03
CA ILE A 119 1.52 16.18 -1.22
C ILE A 119 0.70 16.07 -2.49
N TYR A 120 -0.28 15.16 -2.54
CA TYR A 120 -1.07 14.91 -3.73
C TYR A 120 -1.82 16.16 -4.21
N SER A 121 -2.60 16.80 -3.37
CA SER A 121 -3.42 17.98 -3.76
C SER A 121 -2.82 19.33 -3.42
N GLY A 122 -2.08 19.41 -2.32
CA GLY A 122 -1.54 20.66 -1.76
C GLY A 122 -0.01 20.76 -1.74
N GLY A 123 0.68 19.88 -2.47
CA GLY A 123 2.15 19.86 -2.51
C GLY A 123 2.75 21.09 -3.19
N GLN A 124 3.97 21.45 -2.77
CA GLN A 124 4.65 22.70 -3.16
C GLN A 124 5.22 22.65 -4.57
N GLU A 125 5.54 21.48 -5.09
CA GLU A 125 6.10 21.32 -6.43
C GLU A 125 5.08 21.71 -7.49
N THR A 126 5.47 22.60 -8.41
CA THR A 126 4.62 23.14 -9.47
C THR A 126 5.05 22.62 -10.83
N GLY A 127 4.13 22.59 -11.79
CA GLY A 127 4.42 22.15 -13.16
C GLY A 127 4.42 20.65 -13.37
N VAL A 128 4.15 19.86 -12.33
CA VAL A 128 4.00 18.41 -12.39
C VAL A 128 2.60 17.99 -11.95
N THR A 129 2.22 16.77 -12.28
CA THR A 129 0.92 16.23 -11.87
C THR A 129 0.89 15.87 -10.38
N PRO A 130 -0.29 15.83 -9.74
CA PRO A 130 -0.41 15.43 -8.33
C PRO A 130 0.29 14.11 -7.99
N ILE A 131 0.13 13.10 -8.85
CA ILE A 131 0.78 11.79 -8.62
C ILE A 131 2.30 11.89 -8.76
N GLN A 132 2.81 12.69 -9.73
CA GLN A 132 4.24 12.85 -9.91
C GLN A 132 4.88 13.54 -8.70
N ARG A 133 4.19 14.50 -8.03
CA ARG A 133 4.68 15.10 -6.78
C ARG A 133 4.91 14.05 -5.70
N VAL A 134 3.97 13.12 -5.55
CA VAL A 134 4.10 12.05 -4.56
C VAL A 134 5.26 11.12 -4.91
N VAL A 135 5.39 10.75 -6.20
CA VAL A 135 6.51 9.94 -6.69
C VAL A 135 7.84 10.63 -6.42
N ASN A 136 7.99 11.91 -6.80
CA ASN A 136 9.22 12.67 -6.57
C ASN A 136 9.59 12.71 -5.07
N ALA A 137 8.61 12.96 -4.21
CA ALA A 137 8.83 12.97 -2.77
C ALA A 137 9.32 11.62 -2.23
N ILE A 138 8.78 10.51 -2.75
CA ILE A 138 9.21 9.16 -2.36
C ILE A 138 10.61 8.87 -2.88
N GLU A 139 10.87 9.08 -4.16
CA GLU A 139 12.15 8.78 -4.79
C GLU A 139 13.31 9.55 -4.13
N GLU A 140 13.10 10.83 -3.84
CA GLU A 140 14.14 11.67 -3.22
C GLU A 140 14.34 11.41 -1.72
N ASN A 141 13.29 11.04 -0.99
CA ASN A 141 13.41 10.80 0.46
C ASN A 141 13.81 9.37 0.81
N PHE A 142 13.40 8.39 -0.01
CA PHE A 142 13.61 6.97 0.29
C PHE A 142 14.60 6.29 -0.66
N CYS A 143 15.14 7.03 -1.64
CA CYS A 143 16.13 6.53 -2.62
C CYS A 143 15.66 5.25 -3.32
N VAL A 144 14.40 5.22 -3.70
CA VAL A 144 13.75 4.12 -4.42
C VAL A 144 13.09 4.65 -5.68
N TYR A 145 13.17 3.89 -6.79
CA TYR A 145 12.44 4.22 -8.00
C TYR A 145 11.05 3.62 -7.96
N VAL A 146 10.04 4.41 -8.35
CA VAL A 146 8.65 3.96 -8.48
C VAL A 146 8.37 3.61 -9.94
N ASP A 147 8.11 2.34 -10.22
CA ASP A 147 7.87 1.86 -11.59
C ASP A 147 6.45 2.13 -12.09
N CYS A 148 5.48 2.10 -11.19
CA CYS A 148 4.09 2.42 -11.50
C CYS A 148 3.32 2.80 -10.22
N TYR A 149 2.08 3.24 -10.41
CA TYR A 149 1.20 3.53 -9.27
C TYR A 149 -0.16 2.85 -9.38
N VAL A 150 -0.79 2.65 -8.24
CA VAL A 150 -2.20 2.29 -8.09
C VAL A 150 -2.83 3.26 -7.11
N LYS A 151 -3.83 4.00 -7.55
CA LYS A 151 -4.59 4.92 -6.70
C LYS A 151 -6.02 4.45 -6.58
N LEU A 152 -6.50 4.29 -5.35
CA LEU A 152 -7.83 3.87 -4.99
C LEU A 152 -8.54 4.97 -4.22
N ASN A 153 -9.78 5.29 -4.58
CA ASN A 153 -10.62 6.16 -3.75
C ASN A 153 -11.40 5.31 -2.74
N CYS A 154 -11.54 5.76 -1.49
CA CYS A 154 -12.22 4.97 -0.46
C CYS A 154 -13.68 4.60 -0.82
N LYS A 155 -14.37 5.43 -1.59
CA LYS A 155 -15.73 5.15 -2.09
C LYS A 155 -15.82 3.92 -3.01
N ASP A 156 -14.70 3.51 -3.63
CA ASP A 156 -14.68 2.38 -4.55
C ASP A 156 -14.33 1.06 -3.84
N ILE A 157 -13.91 1.11 -2.57
CA ILE A 157 -13.55 -0.07 -1.77
C ILE A 157 -14.72 -1.05 -1.69
N ALA A 158 -15.93 -0.55 -1.43
CA ALA A 158 -17.12 -1.38 -1.33
C ALA A 158 -17.32 -2.22 -2.61
N SER A 159 -17.26 -1.58 -3.78
CA SER A 159 -17.39 -2.26 -5.06
C SER A 159 -16.29 -3.29 -5.33
N ILE A 160 -15.06 -2.99 -4.94
CA ILE A 160 -13.93 -3.92 -5.08
C ILE A 160 -14.14 -5.13 -4.20
N VAL A 161 -14.45 -4.95 -2.92
CA VAL A 161 -14.64 -6.03 -1.96
C VAL A 161 -15.81 -6.93 -2.36
N ASP A 162 -16.94 -6.35 -2.76
CA ASP A 162 -18.10 -7.12 -3.26
C ASP A 162 -17.72 -7.90 -4.53
N SER A 163 -16.87 -7.35 -5.38
CA SER A 163 -16.47 -8.02 -6.63
C SER A 163 -15.66 -9.29 -6.42
N ILE A 164 -14.98 -9.42 -5.27
CA ILE A 164 -14.19 -10.60 -4.87
C ILE A 164 -14.93 -11.49 -3.86
N GLY A 165 -16.20 -11.19 -3.57
CA GLY A 165 -17.04 -11.99 -2.67
C GLY A 165 -16.78 -11.77 -1.19
N GLY A 166 -16.38 -10.56 -0.79
CA GLY A 166 -16.09 -10.19 0.57
C GLY A 166 -14.68 -10.56 1.05
N ILE A 167 -14.31 -10.04 2.23
CA ILE A 167 -13.00 -10.30 2.86
C ILE A 167 -13.21 -11.04 4.17
N PRO A 168 -12.79 -12.31 4.28
CA PRO A 168 -12.71 -13.01 5.54
C PRO A 168 -11.70 -12.35 6.47
N ILE A 169 -12.10 -12.00 7.68
CA ILE A 169 -11.25 -11.29 8.65
C ILE A 169 -11.60 -11.70 10.08
N THR A 170 -10.62 -11.66 10.96
CA THR A 170 -10.82 -11.80 12.39
C THR A 170 -10.54 -10.47 13.07
N LEU A 171 -11.55 -9.83 13.65
CA LEU A 171 -11.37 -8.58 14.37
C LEU A 171 -11.02 -8.86 15.83
N PRO A 172 -9.95 -8.25 16.37
CA PRO A 172 -9.56 -8.45 17.76
C PRO A 172 -10.56 -7.84 18.76
N GLU A 173 -11.28 -6.81 18.34
CA GLU A 173 -12.27 -6.08 19.13
C GLU A 173 -13.42 -5.58 18.26
N GLU A 174 -14.53 -5.26 18.90
CA GLU A 174 -15.68 -4.65 18.23
C GLU A 174 -15.35 -3.23 17.75
N ILE A 175 -15.79 -2.88 16.56
CA ILE A 175 -15.67 -1.55 16.00
C ILE A 175 -17.05 -0.92 15.85
N LEU A 176 -17.29 0.16 16.57
CA LEU A 176 -18.46 0.99 16.44
C LEU A 176 -18.16 2.17 15.49
N TYR A 177 -18.47 2.02 14.20
CA TYR A 177 -18.25 3.05 13.20
C TYR A 177 -19.19 4.25 13.38
N GLU A 178 -20.47 3.97 13.56
CA GLU A 178 -21.56 4.90 13.90
C GLU A 178 -22.59 4.15 14.75
N ALA A 179 -23.54 4.87 15.33
CA ALA A 179 -24.47 4.31 16.34
C ALA A 179 -25.18 2.99 15.94
N ASP A 180 -25.39 2.77 14.64
CA ASP A 180 -26.06 1.59 14.07
C ASP A 180 -25.15 0.76 13.14
N LYS A 181 -23.86 1.12 13.05
CA LYS A 181 -22.87 0.47 12.18
C LYS A 181 -21.79 -0.19 13.03
N VAL A 182 -22.01 -1.43 13.37
CA VAL A 182 -21.17 -2.21 14.27
C VAL A 182 -20.51 -3.36 13.50
N LEU A 183 -19.20 -3.50 13.67
CA LEU A 183 -18.44 -4.68 13.24
C LEU A 183 -18.07 -5.45 14.52
N PRO A 184 -18.67 -6.63 14.77
CA PRO A 184 -18.40 -7.38 15.99
C PRO A 184 -16.97 -7.93 16.02
N ALA A 185 -16.43 -8.18 17.20
CA ALA A 185 -15.19 -8.91 17.35
C ALA A 185 -15.34 -10.36 16.87
N GLY A 186 -14.24 -10.98 16.47
CA GLY A 186 -14.16 -12.38 16.04
C GLY A 186 -14.15 -12.56 14.53
N GLU A 187 -14.33 -13.81 14.11
CA GLU A 187 -14.30 -14.21 12.71
C GLU A 187 -15.56 -13.77 11.96
N GLN A 188 -15.40 -13.15 10.82
CA GLN A 188 -16.50 -12.72 9.96
C GLN A 188 -16.01 -12.51 8.52
N VAL A 189 -16.97 -12.31 7.60
CA VAL A 189 -16.68 -11.90 6.23
C VAL A 189 -17.25 -10.49 6.06
N LEU A 190 -16.37 -9.53 5.86
CA LEU A 190 -16.80 -8.16 5.56
C LEU A 190 -17.31 -8.09 4.13
N ASP A 191 -18.54 -7.61 3.95
CA ASP A 191 -19.01 -7.15 2.65
C ASP A 191 -18.37 -5.79 2.29
N GLY A 192 -18.70 -5.26 1.11
CA GLY A 192 -18.13 -4.01 0.65
C GLY A 192 -18.40 -2.83 1.57
N GLN A 193 -19.62 -2.72 2.09
CA GLN A 193 -20.00 -1.63 2.97
C GLN A 193 -19.29 -1.73 4.34
N GLN A 194 -19.18 -2.93 4.88
CA GLN A 194 -18.47 -3.19 6.13
C GLN A 194 -16.97 -2.95 6.00
N ALA A 195 -16.39 -3.33 4.85
CA ALA A 195 -15.00 -3.04 4.54
C ALA A 195 -14.73 -1.53 4.45
N GLU A 196 -15.63 -0.76 3.83
CA GLU A 196 -15.55 0.70 3.82
C GLU A 196 -15.58 1.28 5.24
N TRP A 197 -16.50 0.84 6.09
CA TRP A 197 -16.52 1.27 7.50
C TRP A 197 -15.21 0.98 8.19
N PHE A 198 -14.69 -0.21 8.03
CA PHE A 198 -13.44 -0.63 8.67
C PHE A 198 -12.25 0.25 8.28
N VAL A 199 -12.06 0.50 6.99
CA VAL A 199 -10.90 1.28 6.52
C VAL A 199 -11.03 2.79 6.79
N ARG A 200 -12.28 3.27 6.93
CA ARG A 200 -12.58 4.67 7.27
C ARG A 200 -12.64 4.95 8.75
N PHE A 201 -12.67 3.93 9.60
CA PHE A 201 -12.74 4.11 11.06
C PHE A 201 -11.50 4.86 11.57
N ARG A 202 -11.75 5.97 12.28
CA ARG A 202 -10.69 6.85 12.80
C ARG A 202 -10.82 7.14 14.28
N HIS A 203 -11.96 6.81 14.88
CA HIS A 203 -12.27 7.14 16.27
C HIS A 203 -11.73 6.04 17.19
N ASP A 204 -11.26 6.47 18.36
CA ASP A 204 -10.97 5.64 19.54
C ASP A 204 -9.75 4.70 19.46
N TYR A 205 -8.87 4.82 18.45
CA TYR A 205 -7.56 4.19 18.56
C TYR A 205 -6.72 4.92 19.64
N ALA A 206 -6.40 4.21 20.71
CA ALA A 206 -5.61 4.76 21.84
C ALA A 206 -4.25 5.33 21.40
N GLU A 207 -3.71 4.82 20.27
CA GLU A 207 -2.44 5.23 19.69
C GLU A 207 -2.60 6.22 18.51
N GLY A 208 -3.79 6.78 18.29
CA GLY A 208 -4.05 7.73 17.21
C GLY A 208 -3.77 7.14 15.82
N ASP A 209 -2.96 7.85 15.01
CA ASP A 209 -2.65 7.44 13.62
C ASP A 209 -1.93 6.08 13.53
N ILE A 210 -1.08 5.75 14.49
CA ILE A 210 -0.40 4.44 14.54
C ILE A 210 -1.40 3.30 14.72
N GLY A 211 -2.43 3.48 15.53
CA GLY A 211 -3.53 2.51 15.68
C GLY A 211 -4.25 2.27 14.35
N ARG A 212 -4.48 3.33 13.57
CA ARG A 212 -5.06 3.23 12.22
C ARG A 212 -4.15 2.46 11.27
N VAL A 213 -2.85 2.72 11.25
CA VAL A 213 -1.89 1.95 10.42
C VAL A 213 -1.90 0.46 10.78
N LYS A 214 -2.05 0.13 12.06
CA LYS A 214 -2.21 -1.27 12.50
C LYS A 214 -3.51 -1.91 11.98
N ALA A 215 -4.64 -1.19 12.04
CA ALA A 215 -5.91 -1.66 11.50
C ALA A 215 -5.85 -1.85 9.98
N GLN A 216 -5.25 -0.91 9.26
CA GLN A 216 -4.99 -1.03 7.82
C GLN A 216 -4.16 -2.28 7.49
N ARG A 217 -3.17 -2.62 8.32
CA ARG A 217 -2.37 -3.84 8.15
C ARG A 217 -3.20 -5.11 8.34
N ILE A 218 -4.12 -5.14 9.32
CA ILE A 218 -5.04 -6.27 9.50
C ILE A 218 -5.91 -6.46 8.25
N PHE A 219 -6.47 -5.37 7.73
CA PHE A 219 -7.28 -5.42 6.51
C PHE A 219 -6.46 -5.86 5.29
N LEU A 220 -5.25 -5.32 5.13
CA LEU A 220 -4.32 -5.70 4.07
C LEU A 220 -4.02 -7.20 4.12
N ALA A 221 -3.69 -7.73 5.30
CA ALA A 221 -3.42 -9.15 5.50
C ALA A 221 -4.60 -10.02 5.06
N ALA A 222 -5.81 -9.67 5.51
CA ALA A 222 -7.03 -10.37 5.15
C ALA A 222 -7.33 -10.29 3.64
N ALA A 223 -7.18 -9.11 3.04
CA ALA A 223 -7.38 -8.91 1.60
C ALA A 223 -6.37 -9.70 0.77
N MET A 224 -5.09 -9.66 1.15
CA MET A 224 -4.04 -10.44 0.48
C MET A 224 -4.29 -11.93 0.59
N GLN A 225 -4.62 -12.43 1.77
CA GLN A 225 -4.94 -13.83 1.97
C GLN A 225 -6.14 -14.26 1.11
N LYS A 226 -7.19 -13.43 1.05
CA LYS A 226 -8.32 -13.68 0.15
C LYS A 226 -7.86 -13.79 -1.29
N MET A 227 -7.05 -12.85 -1.79
CA MET A 227 -6.57 -12.84 -3.16
C MET A 227 -5.65 -14.02 -3.48
N LEU A 228 -4.71 -14.35 -2.57
CA LEU A 228 -3.78 -15.48 -2.76
C LEU A 228 -4.47 -16.86 -2.69
N ASN A 229 -5.66 -16.95 -2.05
CA ASN A 229 -6.48 -18.15 -2.03
C ASN A 229 -7.45 -18.28 -3.22
N MET A 230 -7.57 -17.24 -4.06
CA MET A 230 -8.34 -17.31 -5.29
C MET A 230 -7.60 -18.15 -6.33
N SER A 231 -8.35 -18.87 -7.16
CA SER A 231 -7.74 -19.45 -8.36
C SER A 231 -7.24 -18.35 -9.29
N GLN A 232 -6.25 -18.66 -10.13
CA GLN A 232 -5.73 -17.74 -11.13
C GLN A 232 -6.86 -17.11 -11.98
N THR A 233 -7.83 -17.91 -12.40
CA THR A 233 -8.96 -17.44 -13.21
C THR A 233 -9.83 -16.44 -12.44
N GLU A 234 -10.12 -16.71 -11.17
CA GLU A 234 -10.91 -15.80 -10.31
C GLU A 234 -10.14 -14.48 -10.06
N LEU A 235 -8.86 -14.57 -9.71
CA LEU A 235 -8.02 -13.39 -9.48
C LEU A 235 -7.93 -12.54 -10.75
N MET A 236 -7.68 -13.15 -11.90
CA MET A 236 -7.62 -12.46 -13.19
C MET A 236 -8.95 -11.78 -13.54
N SER A 237 -10.08 -12.49 -13.34
CA SER A 237 -11.42 -11.94 -13.58
C SER A 237 -11.70 -10.73 -12.67
N ALA A 238 -11.34 -10.82 -11.39
CA ALA A 238 -11.50 -9.74 -10.43
C ALA A 238 -10.67 -8.51 -10.84
N MET A 239 -9.37 -8.71 -11.15
CA MET A 239 -8.48 -7.62 -11.57
C MET A 239 -8.96 -6.93 -12.85
N GLN A 240 -9.40 -7.71 -13.84
CA GLN A 240 -9.99 -7.15 -15.07
C GLN A 240 -11.28 -6.37 -14.80
N LYS A 241 -12.12 -6.83 -13.88
CA LYS A 241 -13.34 -6.13 -13.49
C LYS A 241 -13.03 -4.81 -12.80
N ILE A 242 -12.09 -4.82 -11.84
CA ILE A 242 -11.63 -3.62 -11.14
C ILE A 242 -11.07 -2.58 -12.13
N TYR A 243 -10.21 -3.02 -13.04
CA TYR A 243 -9.60 -2.17 -14.06
C TYR A 243 -10.65 -1.58 -15.03
N LYS A 244 -11.53 -2.41 -15.59
CA LYS A 244 -12.57 -1.99 -16.57
C LYS A 244 -13.62 -1.04 -15.96
N ASN A 245 -13.94 -1.20 -14.68
CA ASN A 245 -14.87 -0.30 -13.99
C ASN A 245 -14.21 0.97 -13.47
N GLN A 246 -12.89 1.13 -13.68
CA GLN A 246 -12.12 2.29 -13.23
C GLN A 246 -12.23 2.55 -11.71
N TRP A 247 -12.35 1.48 -10.91
CA TRP A 247 -12.32 1.58 -9.45
C TRP A 247 -10.93 1.87 -8.91
N ILE A 248 -9.92 1.73 -9.75
CA ILE A 248 -8.56 2.19 -9.51
C ILE A 248 -8.09 3.10 -10.65
N ALA A 249 -7.22 4.05 -10.33
CA ALA A 249 -6.43 4.79 -11.31
C ALA A 249 -4.99 4.25 -11.28
N THR A 250 -4.44 3.93 -12.43
CA THR A 250 -3.09 3.37 -12.58
C THR A 250 -2.53 3.71 -13.95
N ASP A 251 -1.23 3.75 -14.09
CA ASP A 251 -0.53 3.83 -15.37
C ASP A 251 -0.16 2.45 -15.94
N LEU A 252 -0.53 1.37 -15.25
CA LEU A 252 -0.41 0.01 -15.77
C LEU A 252 -1.40 -0.25 -16.91
N SER A 253 -0.94 -0.88 -17.98
CA SER A 253 -1.84 -1.46 -18.96
C SER A 253 -2.55 -2.71 -18.41
N LEU A 254 -3.67 -3.10 -19.03
CA LEU A 254 -4.37 -4.32 -18.62
C LEU A 254 -3.48 -5.58 -18.72
N GLU A 255 -2.56 -5.60 -19.69
CA GLU A 255 -1.58 -6.67 -19.83
C GLU A 255 -0.62 -6.72 -18.62
N GLN A 256 -0.10 -5.57 -18.20
CA GLN A 256 0.76 -5.47 -17.02
C GLN A 256 0.03 -5.83 -15.72
N VAL A 257 -1.23 -5.39 -15.57
CA VAL A 257 -2.08 -5.81 -14.45
C VAL A 257 -2.24 -7.32 -14.42
N SER A 258 -2.45 -7.94 -15.61
CA SER A 258 -2.54 -9.40 -15.72
C SER A 258 -1.24 -10.09 -15.32
N MET A 259 -0.09 -9.54 -15.70
CA MET A 259 1.22 -10.07 -15.32
C MET A 259 1.49 -9.98 -13.81
N VAL A 260 1.09 -8.89 -13.17
CA VAL A 260 1.19 -8.75 -11.71
C VAL A 260 0.30 -9.79 -11.01
N ALA A 261 -0.92 -10.02 -11.51
CA ALA A 261 -1.83 -11.02 -10.98
C ALA A 261 -1.26 -12.44 -11.13
N ASP A 262 -0.69 -12.76 -12.30
CA ASP A 262 -0.04 -14.04 -12.53
C ASP A 262 1.19 -14.25 -11.63
N PHE A 263 2.01 -13.21 -11.45
CA PHE A 263 3.12 -13.24 -10.51
C PHE A 263 2.63 -13.53 -9.08
N ALA A 264 1.62 -12.80 -8.62
CA ALA A 264 1.05 -13.00 -7.30
C ALA A 264 0.54 -14.44 -7.13
N SER A 265 -0.22 -14.93 -8.09
CA SER A 265 -0.79 -16.29 -8.06
C SER A 265 0.28 -17.39 -8.12
N ALA A 266 1.35 -17.20 -8.90
CA ALA A 266 2.37 -18.23 -9.14
C ALA A 266 3.51 -18.23 -8.12
N ARG A 267 3.81 -17.08 -7.50
CA ARG A 267 5.06 -16.90 -6.73
C ARG A 267 4.84 -16.43 -5.29
N LEU A 268 3.73 -15.73 -4.99
CA LEU A 268 3.52 -15.21 -3.66
C LEU A 268 2.73 -16.18 -2.77
N SER A 269 3.15 -16.23 -1.52
CA SER A 269 2.42 -16.81 -0.40
C SER A 269 2.46 -15.82 0.76
N MET A 270 1.66 -16.02 1.80
CA MET A 270 1.72 -15.15 2.99
C MET A 270 3.11 -15.13 3.63
N ASP A 271 3.85 -16.24 3.56
CA ASP A 271 5.22 -16.34 4.10
C ASP A 271 6.25 -15.55 3.27
N SER A 272 5.96 -15.27 2.00
CA SER A 272 6.85 -14.51 1.11
C SER A 272 6.57 -12.99 1.12
N VAL A 273 5.59 -12.55 1.93
CA VAL A 273 5.23 -11.14 2.07
C VAL A 273 5.73 -10.60 3.40
N ASN A 274 6.51 -9.52 3.32
CA ASN A 274 7.01 -8.81 4.49
C ASN A 274 6.34 -7.44 4.58
N VAL A 275 5.95 -7.04 5.78
CA VAL A 275 5.38 -5.71 6.02
C VAL A 275 6.24 -4.93 7.00
N PHE A 276 6.54 -3.71 6.62
CA PHE A 276 7.30 -2.74 7.40
C PHE A 276 6.47 -1.46 7.55
N MET A 277 6.78 -0.68 8.55
CA MET A 277 6.34 0.70 8.68
C MET A 277 7.59 1.60 8.62
N VAL A 278 7.47 2.76 8.00
CA VAL A 278 8.55 3.77 8.02
C VAL A 278 8.99 4.01 9.46
N PRO A 279 10.26 3.77 9.81
CA PRO A 279 10.78 4.07 11.14
C PRO A 279 10.76 5.57 11.42
N GLY A 280 10.40 5.94 12.65
CA GLY A 280 10.34 7.34 13.05
C GLY A 280 9.66 7.53 14.40
N GLU A 281 9.44 8.78 14.75
CA GLU A 281 8.86 9.17 16.04
C GLU A 281 7.91 10.36 15.92
N GLY A 282 7.04 10.54 16.92
CA GLY A 282 6.14 11.68 17.00
C GLY A 282 6.90 12.99 17.23
N ALA A 283 6.54 14.03 16.49
CA ALA A 283 7.12 15.37 16.59
C ALA A 283 6.04 16.46 16.44
N THR A 284 6.42 17.70 16.66
CA THR A 284 5.53 18.86 16.48
C THR A 284 6.13 19.81 15.46
N TYR A 285 5.35 20.16 14.45
CA TYR A 285 5.67 21.16 13.46
C TYR A 285 4.94 22.48 13.74
N TYR A 286 5.62 23.61 13.55
CA TYR A 286 5.10 24.95 13.72
C TYR A 286 5.17 25.71 12.38
N PRO A 287 4.01 25.92 11.69
CA PRO A 287 3.98 26.62 10.40
C PRO A 287 4.38 28.11 10.46
N GLY A 288 4.43 28.70 11.64
CA GLY A 288 4.78 30.12 11.83
C GLY A 288 3.57 31.06 11.91
N ASP A 289 2.36 30.53 11.79
CA ASP A 289 1.08 31.29 11.94
C ASP A 289 0.52 31.24 13.36
N GLY A 290 1.27 30.69 14.32
CA GLY A 290 0.87 30.47 15.70
C GLY A 290 0.17 29.14 15.97
N SER A 291 -0.09 28.35 14.94
CA SER A 291 -0.61 26.98 15.06
C SER A 291 0.50 25.96 15.29
N SER A 292 0.12 24.75 15.68
CA SER A 292 1.01 23.59 15.73
C SER A 292 0.34 22.37 15.14
N GLN A 293 1.15 21.49 14.53
CA GLN A 293 0.71 20.24 13.91
C GLN A 293 1.48 19.08 14.52
N SER A 294 0.76 18.03 14.91
CA SER A 294 1.41 16.75 15.23
C SER A 294 1.86 16.11 13.92
N VAL A 295 3.13 15.73 13.83
CA VAL A 295 3.73 15.09 12.67
C VAL A 295 4.53 13.85 13.09
N TYR A 296 4.86 12.99 12.12
CA TYR A 296 5.72 11.84 12.32
C TYR A 296 7.07 12.09 11.64
N SER A 297 8.11 12.27 12.45
CA SER A 297 9.47 12.49 11.97
C SER A 297 10.09 11.17 11.55
N ILE A 298 10.51 11.07 10.28
CA ILE A 298 11.02 9.81 9.71
C ILE A 298 12.52 9.65 9.92
N HIS A 299 12.95 8.42 10.15
CA HIS A 299 14.35 8.02 10.14
C HIS A 299 14.74 7.58 8.72
N LYS A 300 15.22 8.53 7.89
CA LYS A 300 15.48 8.32 6.45
C LYS A 300 16.42 7.15 6.19
N SER A 301 17.57 7.10 6.87
CA SER A 301 18.57 6.05 6.65
C SER A 301 18.03 4.65 6.93
N ALA A 302 17.28 4.49 8.03
CA ALA A 302 16.63 3.22 8.35
C ALA A 302 15.58 2.82 7.32
N THR A 303 14.80 3.80 6.82
CA THR A 303 13.81 3.57 5.76
C THR A 303 14.46 3.11 4.45
N ILE A 304 15.55 3.77 4.06
CA ILE A 304 16.33 3.39 2.87
C ILE A 304 16.87 1.96 3.02
N GLY A 305 17.35 1.58 4.21
CA GLY A 305 17.84 0.23 4.48
C GLY A 305 16.75 -0.87 4.43
N ILE A 306 15.46 -0.52 4.51
CA ILE A 306 14.35 -1.46 4.29
C ILE A 306 14.10 -1.68 2.80
N LEU A 307 14.26 -0.64 1.99
CA LEU A 307 13.90 -0.63 0.58
C LEU A 307 15.03 -1.08 -0.35
N ASN A 308 16.28 -1.05 0.12
CA ASN A 308 17.49 -1.41 -0.61
C ASN A 308 18.28 -2.48 0.15
#